data_95b01ea64ed4bb49ea11b431a712582f
#
_entry.id   95b01ea64ed4bb49ea11b431a712582f
#
_cell.length_a   1.000
_cell.length_b   1.000
_cell.length_c   1.000
_cell.angle_alpha   90.00
_cell.angle_beta   90.00
_cell.angle_gamma   90.00
#
_symmetry.space_group_name_H-M   'P 1'
#
loop_
_entity.id
_entity.type
_entity.pdbx_description
1 polymer ?
#
loop_
_entity_poly.entity_id
_entity_poly.type
_entity_poly.pdbx_seq_one_letter_code
_entity_poly.pdbx_strand_id
1 'polypeptide(L)'
;MVAATVVVFPLIYKSARAALELVDPRLENAARTLGASEWKVFWQVSLPLAWGGIVAGGMLAFARGMGEFGATLMIAGNIPGKTQTLALAIYDAFQAGNDEQATVLVVLTSCLCLTILVLADRLFGGKAGGR
;
A
#
# COMPACT_ATOMS: atom_id res chain seq x y z
N MET A 1 -4.39 -4.40 -14.54
CA MET A 1 -3.30 -3.64 -13.88
C MET A 1 -3.58 -2.13 -13.86
N VAL A 2 -3.90 -1.47 -15.00
CA VAL A 2 -4.14 -0.01 -15.07
C VAL A 2 -5.24 0.46 -14.11
N ALA A 3 -6.39 -0.21 -14.06
CA ALA A 3 -7.50 0.15 -13.19
C ALA A 3 -7.11 0.14 -11.70
N ALA A 4 -6.45 -0.91 -11.24
CA ALA A 4 -5.96 -1.00 -9.87
C ALA A 4 -4.96 0.11 -9.54
N THR A 5 -4.08 0.45 -10.47
CA THR A 5 -3.12 1.55 -10.31
C THR A 5 -3.81 2.90 -10.12
N VAL A 6 -4.84 3.19 -10.92
CA VAL A 6 -5.61 4.45 -10.82
C VAL A 6 -6.31 4.56 -9.46
N VAL A 7 -6.85 3.45 -8.94
CA VAL A 7 -7.53 3.44 -7.63
C VAL A 7 -6.52 3.55 -6.47
N VAL A 8 -5.38 2.89 -6.58
CA VAL A 8 -4.35 2.83 -5.52
C VAL A 8 -3.50 4.10 -5.47
N PHE A 9 -3.25 4.75 -6.61
CA PHE A 9 -2.41 5.94 -6.69
C PHE A 9 -2.82 7.07 -5.73
N PRO A 10 -4.10 7.49 -5.64
CA PRO A 10 -4.51 8.53 -4.69
C PRO A 10 -4.29 8.13 -3.23
N LEU A 11 -4.40 6.84 -2.91
CA LEU A 11 -4.14 6.34 -1.56
C LEU A 11 -2.66 6.45 -1.20
N ILE A 12 -1.78 6.02 -2.11
CA ILE A 12 -0.32 6.13 -1.92
C ILE A 12 0.07 7.60 -1.77
N TYR A 13 -0.44 8.48 -2.64
CA TYR A 13 -0.16 9.91 -2.58
C TYR A 13 -0.58 10.51 -1.23
N LYS A 14 -1.82 10.24 -0.78
CA LYS A 14 -2.32 10.73 0.50
C LYS A 14 -1.52 10.21 1.68
N SER A 15 -1.14 8.94 1.67
CA SER A 15 -0.34 8.33 2.73
C SER A 15 1.07 8.91 2.78
N ALA A 16 1.71 9.08 1.63
CA ALA A 16 3.04 9.68 1.54
C ALA A 16 3.03 11.14 2.01
N ARG A 17 2.03 11.90 1.58
CA ARG A 17 1.84 13.29 2.01
C ARG A 17 1.63 13.38 3.52
N ALA A 18 0.72 12.59 4.09
CA ALA A 18 0.47 12.57 5.52
C ALA A 18 1.73 12.19 6.32
N ALA A 19 2.51 11.22 5.82
CA ALA A 19 3.76 10.84 6.47
C ALA A 19 4.81 11.97 6.47
N LEU A 20 4.88 12.75 5.40
CA LEU A 20 5.76 13.93 5.33
C LEU A 20 5.26 15.07 6.20
N GLU A 21 3.96 15.30 6.27
CA GLU A 21 3.35 16.34 7.13
C GLU A 21 3.51 16.05 8.64
N LEU A 22 3.74 14.79 9.02
CA LEU A 22 4.01 14.38 10.41
C LEU A 22 5.47 14.60 10.84
N VAL A 23 6.36 14.95 9.93
CA VAL A 23 7.75 15.30 10.27
C VAL A 23 7.77 16.61 11.07
N ASP A 24 8.44 16.62 12.22
CA ASP A 24 8.51 17.80 13.07
C ASP A 24 9.26 18.94 12.35
N PRO A 25 8.60 20.10 12.11
CA PRO A 25 9.22 21.24 11.45
C PRO A 25 10.45 21.78 12.20
N ARG A 26 10.57 21.49 13.50
CA ARG A 26 11.74 21.90 14.31
C ARG A 26 13.01 21.24 13.83
N LEU A 27 12.95 19.98 13.41
CA LEU A 27 14.10 19.24 12.88
C LEU A 27 14.55 19.80 11.54
N GLU A 28 13.60 20.13 10.68
CA GLU A 28 13.89 20.77 9.40
C GLU A 28 14.52 22.17 9.59
N ASN A 29 13.96 22.97 10.49
CA ASN A 29 14.47 24.32 10.81
C ASN A 29 15.87 24.25 11.45
N ALA A 30 16.13 23.28 12.32
CA ALA A 30 17.46 23.07 12.87
C ALA A 30 18.49 22.73 11.79
N ALA A 31 18.13 21.90 10.81
CA ALA A 31 19.01 21.62 9.68
C ALA A 31 19.26 22.85 8.80
N ARG A 32 18.24 23.69 8.58
CA ARG A 32 18.35 24.97 7.83
C ARG A 32 19.29 25.95 8.55
N THR A 33 19.19 26.06 9.87
CA THR A 33 20.09 26.94 10.65
C THR A 33 21.56 26.49 10.60
N LEU A 34 21.80 25.19 10.37
CA LEU A 34 23.15 24.62 10.14
C LEU A 34 23.64 24.80 8.69
N GLY A 35 22.91 25.54 7.86
CA GLY A 35 23.29 25.85 6.48
C GLY A 35 22.96 24.76 5.46
N ALA A 36 22.09 23.80 5.80
CA ALA A 36 21.66 22.78 4.86
C ALA A 36 20.70 23.41 3.81
N SER A 37 20.92 23.06 2.53
CA SER A 37 20.00 23.44 1.46
C SER A 37 18.68 22.66 1.59
N GLU A 38 17.57 23.20 1.06
CA GLU A 38 16.24 22.57 1.08
C GLU A 38 16.28 21.13 0.54
N TRP A 39 17.05 20.88 -0.51
CA TRP A 39 17.25 19.54 -1.08
C TRP A 39 17.91 18.59 -0.10
N LYS A 40 18.91 19.09 0.65
CA LYS A 40 19.61 18.31 1.66
C LYS A 40 18.72 18.03 2.88
N VAL A 41 17.90 19.01 3.31
CA VAL A 41 16.91 18.84 4.38
C VAL A 41 15.91 17.75 3.99
N PHE A 42 15.37 17.80 2.78
CA PHE A 42 14.42 16.80 2.30
C PHE A 42 15.01 15.38 2.33
N TRP A 43 16.19 15.17 1.75
CA TRP A 43 16.78 13.83 1.63
C TRP A 43 17.37 13.29 2.93
N GLN A 44 17.90 14.13 3.81
CA GLN A 44 18.59 13.71 5.02
C GLN A 44 17.75 13.79 6.29
N VAL A 45 16.67 14.58 6.29
CA VAL A 45 15.81 14.77 7.46
C VAL A 45 14.39 14.30 7.16
N SER A 46 13.69 14.95 6.23
CA SER A 46 12.25 14.72 6.01
C SER A 46 11.97 13.31 5.49
N LEU A 47 12.66 12.87 4.46
CA LEU A 47 12.43 11.56 3.84
C LEU A 47 12.76 10.38 4.76
N PRO A 48 13.90 10.31 5.47
CA PRO A 48 14.18 9.21 6.38
C PRO A 48 13.20 9.13 7.56
N LEU A 49 12.75 10.27 8.07
CA LEU A 49 11.76 10.33 9.15
C LEU A 49 10.38 9.89 8.68
N ALA A 50 9.97 10.28 7.46
CA ALA A 50 8.70 9.92 6.86
C ALA A 50 8.70 8.49 6.27
N TRP A 51 9.86 7.86 6.08
CA TRP A 51 9.99 6.59 5.35
C TRP A 51 9.10 5.48 5.89
N GLY A 52 9.07 5.31 7.22
CA GLY A 52 8.20 4.31 7.87
C GLY A 52 6.73 4.50 7.53
N GLY A 53 6.24 5.74 7.59
CA GLY A 53 4.85 6.08 7.23
C GLY A 53 4.55 5.91 5.74
N ILE A 54 5.49 6.26 4.87
CA ILE A 54 5.35 6.10 3.41
C ILE A 54 5.24 4.61 3.06
N VAL A 55 6.11 3.77 3.62
CA VAL A 55 6.10 2.32 3.34
C VAL A 55 4.87 1.66 3.93
N ALA A 56 4.48 1.98 5.17
CA ALA A 56 3.26 1.45 5.78
C ALA A 56 2.02 1.83 4.97
N GLY A 57 1.91 3.09 4.54
CA GLY A 57 0.84 3.56 3.66
C GLY A 57 0.85 2.89 2.29
N GLY A 58 2.03 2.66 1.71
CA GLY A 58 2.20 1.92 0.46
C GLY A 58 1.73 0.47 0.55
N MET A 59 2.08 -0.21 1.64
CA MET A 59 1.63 -1.59 1.89
C MET A 59 0.12 -1.68 2.09
N LEU A 60 -0.47 -0.74 2.81
CA LEU A 60 -1.93 -0.67 2.97
C LEU A 60 -2.63 -0.42 1.62
N ALA A 61 -2.09 0.50 0.82
CA ALA A 61 -2.60 0.80 -0.52
C ALA A 61 -2.45 -0.42 -1.46
N PHE A 62 -1.36 -1.17 -1.35
CA PHE A 62 -1.16 -2.42 -2.09
C PHE A 62 -2.18 -3.48 -1.68
N ALA A 63 -2.38 -3.71 -0.37
CA ALA A 63 -3.39 -4.64 0.13
C ALA A 63 -4.81 -4.26 -0.36
N ARG A 64 -5.12 -2.96 -0.36
CA ARG A 64 -6.38 -2.43 -0.91
C ARG A 64 -6.51 -2.69 -2.41
N GLY A 65 -5.41 -2.53 -3.16
CA GLY A 65 -5.38 -2.78 -4.61
C GLY A 65 -5.54 -4.25 -4.98
N MET A 66 -5.11 -5.18 -4.12
CA MET A 66 -5.33 -6.62 -4.32
C MET A 66 -6.81 -7.00 -4.27
N GLY A 67 -7.62 -6.27 -3.49
CA GLY A 67 -9.07 -6.44 -3.41
C GLY A 67 -9.85 -5.69 -4.50
N GLU A 68 -9.19 -5.05 -5.48
CA GLU A 68 -9.88 -4.31 -6.52
C GLU A 68 -10.54 -5.25 -7.52
N PHE A 69 -11.86 -5.26 -7.48
CA PHE A 69 -12.71 -6.11 -8.29
C PHE A 69 -13.49 -5.31 -9.35
N GLY A 70 -14.24 -4.29 -8.90
CA GLY A 70 -15.22 -3.64 -9.73
C GLY A 70 -14.65 -2.88 -10.92
N ALA A 71 -13.65 -2.03 -10.69
CA ALA A 71 -13.03 -1.26 -11.76
C ALA A 71 -12.28 -2.16 -12.75
N THR A 72 -11.64 -3.23 -12.25
CA THR A 72 -10.94 -4.18 -13.12
C THR A 72 -11.93 -4.94 -14.00
N LEU A 73 -13.05 -5.41 -13.45
CA LEU A 73 -14.08 -6.11 -14.21
C LEU A 73 -14.70 -5.22 -15.29
N MET A 74 -15.01 -3.97 -14.95
CA MET A 74 -15.67 -3.04 -15.87
C MET A 74 -14.74 -2.57 -17.01
N ILE A 75 -13.45 -2.38 -16.74
CA ILE A 75 -12.53 -1.81 -17.72
C ILE A 75 -11.78 -2.89 -18.51
N ALA A 76 -11.29 -3.92 -17.84
CA ALA A 76 -10.42 -4.94 -18.42
C ALA A 76 -11.11 -6.26 -18.70
N GLY A 77 -12.30 -6.46 -18.16
CA GLY A 77 -13.00 -7.75 -18.21
C GLY A 77 -12.29 -8.81 -17.35
N ASN A 78 -12.70 -10.06 -17.53
CA ASN A 78 -12.18 -11.20 -16.82
C ASN A 78 -11.66 -12.25 -17.80
N ILE A 79 -10.43 -12.13 -18.25
CA ILE A 79 -9.80 -13.07 -19.18
C ILE A 79 -8.72 -13.85 -18.41
N PRO A 80 -8.88 -15.18 -18.22
CA PRO A 80 -7.87 -16.01 -17.56
C PRO A 80 -6.49 -15.86 -18.20
N GLY A 81 -5.47 -15.68 -17.36
CA GLY A 81 -4.08 -15.52 -17.82
C GLY A 81 -3.71 -14.16 -18.43
N LYS A 82 -4.68 -13.24 -18.62
CA LYS A 82 -4.43 -11.91 -19.19
C LYS A 82 -4.86 -10.77 -18.27
N THR A 83 -6.13 -10.71 -17.87
CA THR A 83 -6.69 -9.60 -17.09
C THR A 83 -7.25 -10.05 -15.75
N GLN A 84 -7.34 -11.35 -15.52
CA GLN A 84 -7.86 -11.92 -14.29
C GLN A 84 -6.97 -11.54 -13.09
N THR A 85 -7.60 -10.95 -12.07
CA THR A 85 -6.97 -10.69 -10.77
C THR A 85 -7.39 -11.76 -9.77
N LEU A 86 -6.74 -11.82 -8.60
CA LEU A 86 -7.12 -12.76 -7.53
C LEU A 86 -8.60 -12.60 -7.13
N ALA A 87 -9.08 -11.36 -6.99
CA ALA A 87 -10.47 -11.08 -6.68
C ALA A 87 -11.44 -11.58 -7.76
N LEU A 88 -11.06 -11.43 -9.04
CA LEU A 88 -11.83 -11.95 -10.17
C LEU A 88 -11.79 -13.48 -10.24
N ALA A 89 -10.66 -14.11 -9.92
CA ALA A 89 -10.56 -15.58 -9.88
C ALA A 89 -11.45 -16.19 -8.79
N ILE A 90 -11.54 -15.55 -7.63
CA ILE A 90 -12.46 -15.96 -6.55
C ILE A 90 -13.91 -15.86 -7.03
N TYR A 91 -14.26 -14.75 -7.66
CA TYR A 91 -15.59 -14.52 -8.19
C TYR A 91 -15.98 -15.55 -9.25
N ASP A 92 -15.07 -15.86 -10.19
CA ASP A 92 -15.27 -16.87 -11.22
C ASP A 92 -15.48 -18.27 -10.63
N ALA A 93 -14.64 -18.66 -9.68
CA ALA A 93 -14.75 -19.95 -9.02
C ALA A 93 -16.11 -20.10 -8.31
N PHE A 94 -16.57 -19.01 -7.65
CA PHE A 94 -17.88 -18.99 -7.00
C PHE A 94 -19.01 -19.08 -8.03
N GLN A 95 -18.97 -18.31 -9.13
CA GLN A 95 -19.96 -18.35 -10.20
C GLN A 95 -20.01 -19.69 -10.92
N ALA A 96 -18.88 -20.37 -11.04
CA ALA A 96 -18.81 -21.72 -11.62
C ALA A 96 -19.32 -22.83 -10.69
N GLY A 97 -19.74 -22.50 -9.45
CA GLY A 97 -20.16 -23.47 -8.44
C GLY A 97 -19.03 -24.32 -7.89
N ASN A 98 -17.78 -23.84 -8.03
CA ASN A 98 -16.59 -24.53 -7.53
C ASN A 98 -16.19 -23.98 -6.17
N ASP A 99 -16.99 -24.27 -5.16
CA ASP A 99 -16.86 -23.72 -3.81
C ASP A 99 -15.53 -24.07 -3.15
N GLU A 100 -15.00 -25.24 -3.44
CA GLU A 100 -13.71 -25.69 -2.92
C GLU A 100 -12.57 -24.79 -3.42
N GLN A 101 -12.54 -24.52 -4.72
CA GLN A 101 -11.53 -23.65 -5.32
C GLN A 101 -11.69 -22.20 -4.87
N ALA A 102 -12.93 -21.70 -4.77
CA ALA A 102 -13.20 -20.38 -4.24
C ALA A 102 -12.71 -20.23 -2.80
N THR A 103 -12.97 -21.20 -1.94
CA THR A 103 -12.55 -21.21 -0.53
C THR A 103 -11.02 -21.19 -0.40
N VAL A 104 -10.33 -22.03 -1.17
CA VAL A 104 -8.85 -22.07 -1.18
C VAL A 104 -8.27 -20.71 -1.57
N LEU A 105 -8.79 -20.11 -2.64
CA LEU A 105 -8.33 -18.80 -3.09
C LEU A 105 -8.58 -17.68 -2.07
N VAL A 106 -9.75 -17.71 -1.39
CA VAL A 106 -10.06 -16.74 -0.31
C VAL A 106 -9.10 -16.87 0.86
N VAL A 107 -8.87 -18.10 1.33
CA VAL A 107 -7.93 -18.37 2.44
C VAL A 107 -6.53 -17.92 2.08
N LEU A 108 -6.07 -18.25 0.89
CA LEU A 108 -4.73 -17.90 0.40
C LEU A 108 -4.56 -16.36 0.30
N THR A 109 -5.56 -15.67 -0.25
CA THR A 109 -5.55 -14.20 -0.35
C THR A 109 -5.57 -13.55 1.03
N SER A 110 -6.41 -14.06 1.94
CA SER A 110 -6.51 -13.54 3.32
C SER A 110 -5.20 -13.73 4.08
N CYS A 111 -4.58 -14.90 3.99
CA CYS A 111 -3.27 -15.17 4.59
C CYS A 111 -2.19 -14.25 4.03
N LEU A 112 -2.19 -14.02 2.72
CA LEU A 112 -1.24 -13.12 2.07
C LEU A 112 -1.40 -11.68 2.56
N CYS A 113 -2.63 -11.16 2.59
CA CYS A 113 -2.92 -9.81 3.08
C CYS A 113 -2.53 -9.64 4.55
N LEU A 114 -2.88 -10.61 5.40
CA LEU A 114 -2.52 -10.58 6.82
C LEU A 114 -1.00 -10.62 7.01
N THR A 115 -0.30 -11.46 6.25
CA THR A 115 1.17 -11.54 6.30
C THR A 115 1.81 -10.20 5.92
N ILE A 116 1.34 -9.56 4.85
CA ILE A 116 1.81 -8.24 4.43
C ILE A 116 1.57 -7.20 5.53
N LEU A 117 0.38 -7.17 6.13
CA LEU A 117 0.04 -6.23 7.20
C LEU A 117 0.91 -6.45 8.44
N VAL A 118 1.08 -7.69 8.89
CA VAL A 118 1.93 -8.02 10.05
C VAL A 118 3.40 -7.70 9.77
N LEU A 119 3.89 -7.97 8.56
CA LEU A 119 5.25 -7.61 8.17
C LEU A 119 5.43 -6.08 8.17
N ALA A 120 4.47 -5.35 7.63
CA ALA A 120 4.46 -3.89 7.64
C ALA A 120 4.54 -3.34 9.06
N ASP A 121 3.69 -3.85 9.95
CA ASP A 121 3.66 -3.43 11.35
C ASP A 121 4.97 -3.76 12.08
N ARG A 122 5.51 -4.96 11.90
CA ARG A 122 6.79 -5.35 12.52
C ARG A 122 7.99 -4.58 12.01
N LEU A 123 8.06 -4.30 10.71
CA LEU A 123 9.19 -3.62 10.10
C LEU A 123 9.17 -2.11 10.35
N PHE A 124 8.00 -1.51 10.45
CA PHE A 124 7.84 -0.06 10.48
C PHE A 124 7.07 0.47 11.70
N GLY A 125 6.21 -0.32 12.34
CA GLY A 125 5.46 0.05 13.53
C GLY A 125 6.33 0.18 14.79
N GLY A 126 7.42 -0.57 14.88
CA GLY A 126 8.33 -0.55 16.04
C GLY A 126 9.11 0.76 16.23
N LYS A 127 9.10 1.68 15.26
CA LYS A 127 9.75 3.00 15.35
C LYS A 127 8.82 4.13 15.81
N ALA A 128 7.52 3.91 15.84
CA ALA A 128 6.55 4.93 16.27
C ALA A 128 6.19 4.90 17.76
N GLY A 129 6.63 3.88 18.50
CA GLY A 129 6.30 3.66 19.91
C GLY A 129 7.42 3.95 20.93
N GLY A 130 8.55 4.47 20.50
CA GLY A 130 9.66 4.82 21.40
C GLY A 130 9.58 6.26 21.88
N ARG A 131 8.80 6.50 22.92
CA ARG A 131 9.01 7.60 23.88
C ARG A 131 9.52 7.04 25.13
#